data_6b91c9c48aa8aad596ac9bd99c1bc6da
#
_entry.id   6b91c9c48aa8aad596ac9bd99c1bc6da
#
_cell.length_a   1.000
_cell.length_b   1.000
_cell.length_c   1.000
_cell.angle_alpha   90.00
_cell.angle_beta   90.00
_cell.angle_gamma   90.00
#
_symmetry.space_group_name_H-M   'P 1'
#
loop_
_entity.id
_entity.type
_entity.pdbx_description
1 polymer ?
#
loop_
_entity_poly.entity_id
_entity_poly.type
_entity_poly.pdbx_seq_one_letter_code
_entity_poly.pdbx_strand_id
1 'polypeptide(L)'
;NIEGLEITYKPVEMSKEHNKINQYLISGADNQGIIKKVSSFLSKNNINIIELNTFVQLAPITGSPLFNMEITISYNDNHNIDKIYSKLSKLCENLNLDINIL
;
A
#
# COMPACT_ATOMS: atom_id res chain seq x y z
N ASN A 1 -26.07 4.32 -15.98
CA ASN A 1 -25.90 4.28 -15.93
C ASN A 1 -25.59 4.14 -15.99
N ILE A 2 -25.63 4.16 -15.87
CA ILE A 2 -25.33 4.11 -15.83
C ILE A 2 -24.83 3.97 -15.91
N GLU A 3 -24.81 4.16 -15.81
CA GLU A 3 -24.35 4.12 -15.78
C GLU A 3 -23.60 4.01 -15.64
N GLY A 4 -23.56 4.10 -15.56
CA GLY A 4 -22.84 3.98 -15.41
C GLY A 4 -22.03 3.78 -15.12
N LEU A 5 -21.99 4.04 -14.96
CA LEU A 5 -21.33 3.89 -14.59
C LEU A 5 -20.62 3.49 -14.33
N GLU A 6 -20.62 3.61 -14.17
CA GLU A 6 -20.09 3.24 -13.95
C GLU A 6 -19.29 2.81 -13.85
N ILE A 7 -19.31 2.91 -13.83
CA ILE A 7 -18.63 2.50 -13.79
C ILE A 7 -17.79 2.05 -13.79
N THR A 8 -17.68 2.15 -13.72
CA THR A 8 -17.06 1.78 -13.69
C THR A 8 -16.30 1.34 -13.65
N TYR A 9 -16.18 1.27 -13.65
CA TYR A 9 -15.60 0.82 -13.57
C TYR A 9 -15.12 0.10 -13.54
N LYS A 10 -14.98 -0.06 -13.71
CA LYS A 10 -14.80 -0.68 -13.80
C LYS A 10 -14.37 -1.50 -13.33
N PRO A 11 -14.26 -1.76 -13.06
CA PRO A 11 -13.56 -2.70 -12.17
C PRO A 11 -14.21 -4.04 -12.06
N VAL A 12 -15.20 -4.21 -12.74
CA VAL A 12 -15.93 -5.46 -12.75
C VAL A 12 -15.03 -6.64 -13.12
N GLU A 13 -14.15 -6.41 -14.02
CA GLU A 13 -13.25 -7.45 -14.50
C GLU A 13 -12.38 -7.99 -13.38
N MET A 14 -12.12 -7.17 -12.41
CA MET A 14 -11.25 -7.57 -11.32
C MET A 14 -11.84 -8.72 -10.51
N SER A 15 -13.14 -8.73 -10.37
CA SER A 15 -13.78 -9.81 -9.62
C SER A 15 -13.65 -11.15 -10.32
N LYS A 16 -13.58 -11.13 -11.64
CA LYS A 16 -13.40 -12.35 -12.41
C LYS A 16 -12.01 -12.93 -12.24
N GLU A 17 -11.07 -12.10 -11.91
CA GLU A 17 -9.67 -12.52 -11.76
C GLU A 17 -9.38 -13.11 -10.41
N HIS A 18 -10.35 -13.22 -9.53
CA HIS A 18 -10.13 -13.72 -8.18
C HIS A 18 -9.03 -12.93 -7.48
N ASN A 19 -9.12 -11.62 -7.59
CA ASN A 19 -8.13 -10.74 -6.97
C ASN A 19 -8.12 -10.92 -5.46
N LYS A 20 -6.92 -10.88 -4.92
CA LYS A 20 -6.69 -10.93 -3.49
C LYS A 20 -6.32 -9.55 -2.99
N ILE A 21 -6.51 -9.33 -1.71
CA ILE A 21 -6.30 -8.03 -1.10
C ILE A 21 -5.43 -8.19 0.13
N ASN A 22 -4.42 -7.35 0.24
CA ASN A 22 -3.59 -7.26 1.43
C ASN A 22 -3.54 -5.82 1.90
N GLN A 23 -3.40 -5.64 3.21
CA GLN A 23 -3.26 -4.32 3.80
C GLN A 23 -1.99 -4.27 4.61
N TYR A 24 -1.31 -3.15 4.53
CA TYR A 24 -0.08 -2.93 5.28
C TYR A 24 -0.14 -1.59 5.99
N LEU A 25 0.50 -1.52 7.14
CA LEU A 25 0.72 -0.26 7.84
C LEU A 25 2.21 0.03 7.81
N ILE A 26 2.57 1.16 7.22
CA ILE A 26 3.96 1.59 7.13
C ILE A 26 4.11 2.85 7.96
N SER A 27 5.09 2.86 8.86
CA SER A 27 5.26 3.96 9.82
C SER A 27 6.70 4.43 9.82
N GLY A 28 6.88 5.73 10.04
CA GLY A 28 8.21 6.30 10.14
C GLY A 28 8.17 7.76 10.54
N ALA A 29 9.33 8.31 10.84
CA ALA A 29 9.45 9.68 11.30
C ALA A 29 9.38 10.70 10.15
N ASP A 30 9.79 10.29 8.96
CA ASP A 30 9.84 11.19 7.79
C ASP A 30 8.78 10.76 6.80
N ASN A 31 7.89 11.71 6.48
CA ASN A 31 6.81 11.39 5.56
C ASN A 31 7.07 11.83 4.13
N GLN A 32 8.12 12.61 3.90
CA GLN A 32 8.40 13.07 2.55
C GLN A 32 9.03 11.96 1.74
N GLY A 33 8.44 11.62 0.66
CA GLY A 33 8.97 10.60 -0.20
C GLY A 33 8.53 9.20 0.14
N ILE A 34 7.96 8.95 1.34
CA ILE A 34 7.49 7.63 1.69
C ILE A 34 6.41 7.19 0.71
N ILE A 35 5.40 8.04 0.53
CA ILE A 35 4.29 7.72 -0.36
C ILE A 35 4.82 7.50 -1.77
N LYS A 36 5.66 8.40 -2.24
CA LYS A 36 6.17 8.32 -3.60
C LYS A 36 7.00 7.05 -3.81
N LYS A 37 7.86 6.72 -2.86
CA LYS A 37 8.74 5.55 -3.01
C LYS A 37 7.99 4.27 -2.95
N VAL A 38 7.04 4.15 -2.03
CA VAL A 38 6.22 2.95 -1.90
C VAL A 38 5.31 2.80 -3.12
N SER A 39 4.68 3.88 -3.54
CA SER A 39 3.80 3.85 -4.72
C SER A 39 4.57 3.48 -5.97
N SER A 40 5.76 4.05 -6.14
CA SER A 40 6.59 3.73 -7.30
C SER A 40 6.99 2.27 -7.31
N PHE A 41 7.36 1.74 -6.14
CA PHE A 41 7.73 0.34 -6.02
C PHE A 41 6.58 -0.57 -6.44
N LEU A 42 5.39 -0.30 -5.92
CA LEU A 42 4.24 -1.12 -6.24
C LEU A 42 3.86 -1.02 -7.71
N SER A 43 3.93 0.19 -8.25
CA SER A 43 3.64 0.40 -9.67
C SER A 43 4.61 -0.36 -10.56
N LYS A 44 5.88 -0.36 -10.21
CA LYS A 44 6.89 -1.08 -10.99
C LYS A 44 6.68 -2.59 -10.96
N ASN A 45 6.04 -3.07 -9.91
CA ASN A 45 5.75 -4.50 -9.78
C ASN A 45 4.34 -4.84 -10.24
N ASN A 46 3.66 -3.90 -10.88
CA ASN A 46 2.31 -4.09 -11.42
C ASN A 46 1.30 -4.44 -10.34
N ILE A 47 1.51 -3.92 -9.15
CA ILE A 47 0.58 -4.10 -8.04
C ILE A 47 -0.37 -2.91 -8.01
N ASN A 48 -1.65 -3.20 -7.93
CA ASN A 48 -2.67 -2.17 -7.93
C ASN A 48 -2.94 -1.68 -6.51
N ILE A 49 -2.92 -0.37 -6.31
CA ILE A 49 -3.26 0.24 -5.03
C ILE A 49 -4.75 0.56 -5.05
N ILE A 50 -5.50 -0.05 -4.14
CA ILE A 50 -6.94 0.20 -4.04
C ILE A 50 -7.21 1.41 -3.17
N GLU A 51 -6.48 1.52 -2.07
CA GLU A 51 -6.73 2.57 -1.10
C GLU A 51 -5.45 2.93 -0.41
N LEU A 52 -5.31 4.21 -0.07
CA LEU A 52 -4.13 4.69 0.64
C LEU A 52 -4.58 5.80 1.58
N ASN A 53 -4.35 5.60 2.87
CA ASN A 53 -4.68 6.59 3.90
C ASN A 53 -3.44 6.92 4.69
N THR A 54 -3.27 8.19 5.01
CA THR A 54 -2.15 8.63 5.82
C THR A 54 -2.65 9.39 7.03
N PHE A 55 -1.92 9.27 8.13
CA PHE A 55 -2.24 10.02 9.33
C PHE A 55 -0.99 10.15 10.18
N VAL A 56 -1.00 11.11 11.09
CA VAL A 56 0.13 11.39 11.96
C VAL A 56 -0.28 11.13 13.40
N GLN A 57 0.59 10.45 14.12
CA GLN A 57 0.44 10.22 15.56
C GLN A 57 1.66 10.78 16.27
N LEU A 58 1.50 11.13 17.54
CA LEU A 58 2.64 11.52 18.35
C LEU A 58 3.16 10.30 19.07
N ALA A 59 4.47 10.11 19.04
CA ALA A 59 5.09 9.01 19.74
C ALA A 59 4.83 9.16 21.26
N PRO A 60 4.47 8.08 21.95
CA PRO A 60 4.02 8.20 23.34
C PRO A 60 5.03 8.82 24.30
N ILE A 61 6.31 8.52 24.11
CA ILE A 61 7.33 8.95 25.05
C ILE A 61 7.96 10.26 24.65
N THR A 62 8.36 10.37 23.39
CA THR A 62 9.07 11.56 22.91
C THR A 62 8.16 12.67 22.43
N GLY A 63 6.92 12.35 22.11
CA GLY A 63 6.01 13.31 21.51
C GLY A 63 6.34 13.65 20.08
N SER A 64 7.31 12.99 19.48
CA SER A 64 7.71 13.24 18.10
C SER A 64 6.64 12.77 17.12
N PRO A 65 6.45 13.48 16.01
CA PRO A 65 5.47 13.04 15.01
C PRO A 65 5.87 11.71 14.42
N LEU A 66 4.91 10.81 14.31
CA LEU A 66 5.08 9.52 13.66
C LEU A 66 4.12 9.47 12.49
N PHE A 67 4.66 9.34 11.30
CA PHE A 67 3.88 9.30 10.08
C PHE A 67 3.44 7.87 9.81
N ASN A 68 2.17 7.68 9.51
CA ASN A 68 1.59 6.38 9.25
C ASN A 68 0.92 6.36 7.89
N MET A 69 1.07 5.25 7.17
CA MET A 69 0.43 5.06 5.89
C MET A 69 -0.21 3.69 5.87
N GLU A 70 -1.53 3.66 5.75
CA GLU A 70 -2.26 2.41 5.54
C GLU A 70 -2.47 2.25 4.05
N ILE A 71 -2.00 1.14 3.52
CA ILE A 71 -2.10 0.91 2.09
C ILE A 71 -2.79 -0.42 1.84
N THR A 72 -3.76 -0.41 0.95
CA THR A 72 -4.48 -1.61 0.55
C THR A 72 -4.14 -1.89 -0.89
N ILE A 73 -3.66 -3.09 -1.17
CA ILE A 73 -3.27 -3.48 -2.51
C ILE A 73 -4.12 -4.64 -2.99
N SER A 74 -4.21 -4.74 -4.30
CA SER A 74 -4.87 -5.85 -4.98
C SER A 74 -3.86 -6.57 -5.84
N TYR A 75 -3.90 -7.88 -5.81
CA TYR A 75 -3.00 -8.70 -6.62
C TYR A 75 -3.72 -9.99 -7.02
N ASN A 76 -3.12 -10.73 -7.95
CA ASN A 76 -3.70 -11.99 -8.39
C ASN A 76 -2.64 -13.08 -8.35
N ASP A 77 -3.01 -14.27 -8.84
CA ASP A 77 -2.13 -15.43 -8.76
C ASP A 77 -0.89 -15.29 -9.62
N ASN A 78 -0.88 -14.35 -10.55
CA ASN A 78 0.31 -14.11 -11.38
C ASN A 78 1.39 -13.37 -10.61
N HIS A 79 1.05 -12.81 -9.45
CA HIS A 79 2.01 -12.11 -8.61
C HIS A 79 2.52 -13.04 -7.52
N ASN A 80 3.82 -13.01 -7.30
CA ASN A 80 4.39 -13.69 -6.15
C ASN A 80 4.38 -12.72 -4.98
N ILE A 81 3.30 -12.74 -4.22
CA ILE A 81 3.09 -11.72 -3.19
C ILE A 81 4.12 -11.82 -2.06
N ASP A 82 4.58 -13.03 -1.76
CA ASP A 82 5.60 -13.20 -0.72
C ASP A 82 6.90 -12.51 -1.12
N LYS A 83 7.27 -12.65 -2.38
CA LYS A 83 8.47 -12.01 -2.89
C LYS A 83 8.30 -10.48 -2.92
N ILE A 84 7.12 -10.03 -3.30
CA ILE A 84 6.83 -8.60 -3.32
C ILE A 84 6.88 -8.03 -1.91
N TYR A 85 6.30 -8.74 -0.94
CA TYR A 85 6.35 -8.30 0.44
C TYR A 85 7.80 -8.26 0.96
N SER A 86 8.60 -9.25 0.62
CA SER A 86 10.01 -9.26 1.01
C SER A 86 10.74 -8.03 0.48
N LYS A 87 10.51 -7.71 -0.78
CA LYS A 87 11.14 -6.54 -1.39
C LYS A 87 10.64 -5.24 -0.78
N LEU A 88 9.35 -5.17 -0.50
CA LEU A 88 8.76 -4.00 0.14
C LEU A 88 9.31 -3.81 1.55
N SER A 89 9.43 -4.90 2.31
CA SER A 89 10.03 -4.85 3.64
C SER A 89 11.45 -4.33 3.58
N LYS A 90 12.21 -4.78 2.60
CA LYS A 90 13.58 -4.32 2.44
C LYS A 90 13.65 -2.85 2.10
N LEU A 91 12.75 -2.40 1.25
CA LEU A 91 12.65 -0.98 0.94
C LEU A 91 12.35 -0.17 2.18
N CYS A 92 11.41 -0.62 2.98
CA CYS A 92 11.07 0.07 4.22
C CYS A 92 12.23 0.07 5.18
N GLU A 93 12.94 -1.04 5.30
CA GLU A 93 14.11 -1.12 6.16
C GLU A 93 15.17 -0.12 5.74
N ASN A 94 15.41 0.00 4.44
CA ASN A 94 16.39 0.95 3.92
C ASN A 94 16.00 2.40 4.17
N LEU A 95 14.72 2.65 4.33
CA LEU A 95 14.20 3.99 4.59
C LEU A 95 13.93 4.24 6.06
N ASN A 96 14.31 3.30 6.93
CA ASN A 96 14.05 3.36 8.37
C ASN A 96 12.56 3.43 8.68
N LEU A 97 11.79 2.65 7.97
CA LEU A 97 10.35 2.56 8.17
C LEU A 97 10.00 1.19 8.72
N ASP A 98 8.93 1.15 9.51
CA ASP A 98 8.36 -0.11 9.99
C ASP A 98 7.21 -0.49 9.09
N ILE A 99 7.07 -1.79 8.81
CA ILE A 99 5.96 -2.29 8.02
C ILE A 99 5.32 -3.45 8.79
N ASN A 100 4.00 -3.41 8.86
CA ASN A 100 3.20 -4.45 9.50
C ASN A 100 2.07 -4.86 8.57
N ILE A 101 1.77 -6.15 8.58
CA ILE A 101 0.62 -6.67 7.83
C ILE A 101 -0.61 -6.52 8.72
N LEU A 102 -1.63 -5.91 8.17
CA LEU A 102 -2.88 -5.69 8.90
C LEU A 102 -3.86 -6.85 8.72
#